data_e19e76063ccf8186b4e8a2b7ae768a6a
#
_entry.id   e19e76063ccf8186b4e8a2b7ae768a6a
#
_cell.length_a   1.000
_cell.length_b   1.000
_cell.length_c   1.000
_cell.angle_alpha   90.00
_cell.angle_beta   90.00
_cell.angle_gamma   90.00
#
_symmetry.space_group_name_H-M   'P 1'
#
loop_
_entity.id
_entity.type
_entity.pdbx_description
1 polymer ?
#
loop_
_entity_poly.entity_id
_entity_poly.type
_entity_poly.pdbx_seq_one_letter_code
_entity_poly.pdbx_strand_id
1 'polypeptide(L)'
;MTENQTPAPGVPVNRFKQALAAGQTQIGLWNSLASAATVEVIAGAGFDWVLVDMEHSPNDLPLLHAQLQAMAAYPQTAAIACSCACS
;
A
#
# COMPACT_ATOMS: atom_id res chain seq x y z
N MET A 1 12.81 -14.35 -12.24
CA MET A 1 13.92 -14.39 -11.33
C MET A 1 13.56 -13.95 -9.95
N THR A 2 14.08 -14.61 -9.00
CA THR A 2 13.69 -14.35 -7.64
C THR A 2 14.87 -14.14 -6.70
N GLU A 3 16.08 -14.12 -7.20
CA GLU A 3 17.25 -13.95 -6.37
C GLU A 3 17.24 -12.60 -5.63
N ASN A 4 16.46 -11.63 -6.10
CA ASN A 4 16.37 -10.31 -5.48
C ASN A 4 15.37 -10.26 -4.36
N GLN A 5 14.72 -11.37 -4.05
CA GLN A 5 13.63 -11.35 -3.10
C GLN A 5 14.11 -11.38 -1.64
N THR A 6 15.39 -11.65 -1.43
CA THR A 6 15.95 -11.65 -0.08
C THR A 6 16.40 -10.25 0.27
N PRO A 7 15.77 -9.60 1.26
CA PRO A 7 16.17 -8.26 1.65
C PRO A 7 17.47 -8.29 2.45
N ALA A 8 18.16 -7.15 2.48
CA ALA A 8 19.29 -6.98 3.35
C ALA A 8 18.87 -7.06 4.82
N PRO A 9 19.77 -7.45 5.74
CA PRO A 9 19.42 -7.48 7.16
C PRO A 9 18.90 -6.11 7.62
N GLY A 10 17.79 -6.11 8.38
CA GLY A 10 17.17 -4.91 8.89
C GLY A 10 16.23 -4.21 7.93
N VAL A 11 16.12 -4.68 6.68
CA VAL A 11 15.19 -4.12 5.69
C VAL A 11 13.87 -4.88 5.77
N PRO A 12 12.73 -4.17 5.87
CA PRO A 12 11.44 -4.85 5.90
C PRO A 12 11.18 -5.62 4.61
N VAL A 13 10.53 -6.76 4.74
CA VAL A 13 10.14 -7.57 3.61
C VAL A 13 8.91 -6.97 2.94
N ASN A 14 8.94 -6.83 1.63
CA ASN A 14 7.76 -6.43 0.87
C ASN A 14 6.96 -7.68 0.52
N ARG A 15 5.97 -7.98 1.34
CA ARG A 15 5.16 -9.20 1.19
C ARG A 15 4.32 -9.18 -0.07
N PHE A 16 3.87 -8.01 -0.48
CA PHE A 16 3.08 -7.87 -1.69
C PHE A 16 3.91 -8.25 -2.92
N LYS A 17 5.12 -7.73 -2.99
CA LYS A 17 6.03 -8.06 -4.08
C LYS A 17 6.37 -9.54 -4.09
N GLN A 18 6.60 -10.13 -2.93
CA GLN A 18 6.88 -11.56 -2.83
C GLN A 18 5.70 -12.41 -3.30
N ALA A 19 4.49 -12.04 -2.90
CA ALA A 19 3.30 -12.77 -3.29
C ALA A 19 3.06 -12.69 -4.80
N LEU A 20 3.29 -11.53 -5.40
CA LEU A 20 3.19 -11.39 -6.87
C LEU A 20 4.22 -12.26 -7.57
N ALA A 21 5.45 -12.27 -7.08
CA ALA A 21 6.51 -13.10 -7.66
C ALA A 21 6.19 -14.59 -7.55
N ALA A 22 5.46 -15.00 -6.51
CA ALA A 22 5.05 -16.38 -6.32
C ALA A 22 3.77 -16.75 -7.07
N GLY A 23 3.19 -15.81 -7.82
CA GLY A 23 1.96 -16.05 -8.58
C GLY A 23 0.70 -16.10 -7.74
N GLN A 24 0.75 -15.59 -6.51
CA GLN A 24 -0.41 -15.57 -5.62
C GLN A 24 -1.33 -14.40 -5.96
N THR A 25 -2.62 -14.68 -6.03
CA THR A 25 -3.62 -13.65 -6.28
C THR A 25 -3.68 -12.69 -5.09
N GLN A 26 -3.62 -11.39 -5.37
CA GLN A 26 -3.67 -10.35 -4.37
C GLN A 26 -4.93 -9.52 -4.60
N ILE A 27 -5.75 -9.38 -3.55
CA ILE A 27 -7.02 -8.66 -3.62
C ILE A 27 -6.88 -7.38 -2.81
N GLY A 28 -7.20 -6.27 -3.44
CA GLY A 28 -7.04 -4.98 -2.82
C GLY A 28 -8.19 -4.04 -3.09
N LEU A 29 -8.03 -2.83 -2.62
CA LEU A 29 -9.05 -1.80 -2.71
C LEU A 29 -8.44 -0.51 -3.19
N TRP A 30 -9.12 0.15 -4.11
CA TRP A 30 -8.79 1.49 -4.57
C TRP A 30 -9.47 2.48 -3.64
N ASN A 31 -8.68 3.31 -2.95
CA ASN A 31 -9.20 4.22 -1.95
C ASN A 31 -9.00 5.68 -2.38
N SER A 32 -10.11 6.38 -2.57
CA SER A 32 -10.12 7.80 -2.92
C SER A 32 -10.65 8.67 -1.78
N LEU A 33 -10.78 8.14 -0.59
CA LEU A 33 -11.46 8.82 0.52
C LEU A 33 -10.52 9.70 1.35
N ALA A 34 -9.36 10.00 0.92
CA ALA A 34 -8.46 11.04 1.43
C ALA A 34 -8.56 11.28 2.94
N SER A 35 -8.51 10.20 3.74
CA SER A 35 -8.68 10.29 5.19
C SER A 35 -7.85 9.21 5.88
N ALA A 36 -7.05 9.63 6.86
CA ALA A 36 -6.26 8.67 7.65
C ALA A 36 -7.15 7.72 8.44
N ALA A 37 -8.25 8.22 8.99
CA ALA A 37 -9.16 7.37 9.75
C ALA A 37 -9.82 6.31 8.87
N THR A 38 -10.22 6.70 7.67
CA THR A 38 -10.86 5.78 6.74
C THR A 38 -9.88 4.71 6.27
N VAL A 39 -8.65 5.11 5.94
CA VAL A 39 -7.67 4.14 5.46
C VAL A 39 -7.26 3.16 6.56
N GLU A 40 -7.29 3.60 7.80
CA GLU A 40 -7.01 2.71 8.92
C GLU A 40 -8.05 1.59 9.01
N VAL A 41 -9.32 1.93 8.86
CA VAL A 41 -10.40 0.95 8.85
C VAL A 41 -10.22 -0.03 7.69
N ILE A 42 -9.92 0.51 6.51
CA ILE A 42 -9.74 -0.30 5.30
C ILE A 42 -8.54 -1.22 5.43
N ALA A 43 -7.44 -0.72 5.97
CA ALA A 43 -6.22 -1.52 6.13
C ALA A 43 -6.43 -2.70 7.07
N GLY A 44 -7.30 -2.54 8.06
CA GLY A 44 -7.63 -3.62 8.98
C GLY A 44 -8.66 -4.60 8.46
N ALA A 45 -9.20 -4.40 7.26
CA ALA A 45 -10.30 -5.22 6.74
C ALA A 45 -9.87 -6.51 6.04
N GLY A 46 -8.57 -6.72 5.85
CA GLY A 46 -8.07 -7.98 5.29
C GLY A 46 -7.66 -7.92 3.82
N PHE A 47 -7.62 -6.75 3.22
CA PHE A 47 -7.12 -6.61 1.85
C PHE A 47 -5.61 -6.84 1.81
N ASP A 48 -5.14 -7.36 0.69
CA ASP A 48 -3.71 -7.55 0.48
C ASP A 48 -3.00 -6.25 0.15
N TRP A 49 -3.72 -5.32 -0.48
CA TRP A 49 -3.19 -4.01 -0.78
C TRP A 49 -4.29 -2.97 -0.78
N VAL A 50 -3.89 -1.72 -0.54
CA VAL A 50 -4.78 -0.56 -0.66
C VAL A 50 -4.06 0.49 -1.49
N LEU A 51 -4.69 0.96 -2.55
CA LEU A 51 -4.15 2.02 -3.38
C LEU A 51 -4.70 3.36 -2.90
N VAL A 52 -3.79 4.26 -2.55
CA VAL A 52 -4.14 5.63 -2.19
C VAL A 52 -4.06 6.46 -3.46
N ASP A 53 -5.21 6.96 -3.90
CA ASP A 53 -5.31 7.68 -5.17
C ASP A 53 -4.83 9.13 -4.97
N MET A 54 -3.71 9.46 -5.61
CA MET A 54 -3.14 10.80 -5.59
C MET A 54 -3.53 11.61 -6.82
N GLU A 55 -4.32 11.03 -7.70
CA GLU A 55 -4.63 11.61 -9.01
C GLU A 55 -6.06 12.13 -9.08
N HIS A 56 -7.01 11.30 -8.68
CA HIS A 56 -8.44 11.58 -8.84
C HIS A 56 -9.16 11.76 -7.51
N SER A 57 -8.42 12.14 -6.47
CA SER A 57 -8.99 12.41 -5.16
C SER A 57 -8.28 13.63 -4.55
N PRO A 58 -8.86 14.24 -3.50
CA PRO A 58 -8.29 15.44 -2.89
C PRO A 58 -7.12 15.13 -1.95
N ASN A 59 -6.21 14.27 -2.36
CA ASN A 59 -5.02 13.94 -1.60
C ASN A 59 -3.88 14.90 -1.94
N ASP A 60 -3.03 15.16 -0.96
CA ASP A 60 -1.77 15.85 -1.14
C ASP A 60 -0.68 15.07 -0.38
N LEU A 61 0.55 15.53 -0.44
CA LEU A 61 1.65 14.79 0.19
C LEU A 61 1.49 14.69 1.71
N PRO A 62 1.12 15.74 2.46
CA PRO A 62 0.89 15.58 3.88
C PRO A 62 -0.21 14.59 4.21
N LEU A 63 -1.28 14.57 3.44
CA LEU A 63 -2.38 13.65 3.65
C LEU A 63 -2.00 12.22 3.29
N LEU A 64 -1.22 12.04 2.23
CA LEU A 64 -0.66 10.74 1.90
C LEU A 64 0.21 10.21 3.04
N HIS A 65 1.07 11.07 3.59
CA HIS A 65 1.93 10.69 4.70
C HIS A 65 1.12 10.22 5.91
N ALA A 66 0.06 10.95 6.25
CA ALA A 66 -0.81 10.57 7.36
C ALA A 66 -1.48 9.21 7.12
N GLN A 67 -1.90 8.96 5.90
CA GLN A 67 -2.52 7.69 5.55
C GLN A 67 -1.53 6.53 5.61
N LEU A 68 -0.30 6.75 5.15
CA LEU A 68 0.74 5.73 5.24
C LEU A 68 1.09 5.42 6.69
N GLN A 69 1.13 6.44 7.55
CA GLN A 69 1.35 6.22 8.97
C GLN A 69 0.23 5.39 9.60
N ALA A 70 -1.01 5.66 9.21
CA ALA A 70 -2.14 4.88 9.71
C ALA A 70 -2.05 3.42 9.26
N MET A 71 -1.60 3.19 8.03
CA MET A 71 -1.44 1.83 7.50
C MET A 71 -0.27 1.08 8.11
N ALA A 72 0.68 1.77 8.72
CA ALA A 72 1.85 1.12 9.29
C ALA A 72 1.50 0.15 10.42
N ALA A 73 0.34 0.29 11.04
CA ALA A 73 -0.15 -0.64 12.05
C ALA A 73 -0.64 -1.97 11.44
N TYR A 74 -0.74 -2.06 10.13
CA TYR A 74 -1.28 -3.22 9.42
C TYR A 74 -0.27 -3.68 8.36
N PRO A 75 0.88 -4.22 8.78
CA PRO A 75 1.99 -4.49 7.84
C PRO A 75 1.70 -5.56 6.81
N GLN A 76 0.66 -6.37 7.00
CA GLN A 76 0.26 -7.37 6.03
C GLN A 76 -0.49 -6.76 4.83
N THR A 77 -0.92 -5.51 4.94
CA THR A 77 -1.61 -4.81 3.85
C THR A 77 -0.64 -3.83 3.21
N ALA A 78 -0.35 -4.01 1.94
CA ALA A 78 0.58 -3.14 1.22
C ALA A 78 -0.09 -1.81 0.88
N ALA A 79 0.66 -0.73 1.03
CA ALA A 79 0.23 0.60 0.61
C ALA A 79 0.82 0.91 -0.76
N ILE A 80 -0.04 1.33 -1.69
CA ILE A 80 0.36 1.71 -3.03
C ILE A 80 -0.14 3.13 -3.27
N ALA A 81 0.73 4.00 -3.77
CA ALA A 81 0.34 5.36 -4.15
C ALA A 81 0.38 5.50 -5.66
N CYS A 82 -0.65 6.12 -6.22
CA CYS A 82 -0.73 6.38 -7.65
C CYS A 82 -0.76 7.89 -7.86
N SER A 83 0.11 8.39 -8.73
CA SER A 83 0.24 9.82 -8.96
C SER A 83 0.17 10.15 -10.44
N CYS A 84 -0.24 11.39 -10.74
CA CYS A 84 -0.33 11.88 -12.12
C CYS A 84 0.98 11.83 -12.87
N ALA A 85 2.09 11.77 -12.17
CA ALA A 85 3.40 11.67 -12.81
C ALA A 85 3.50 10.40 -13.65
N CYS A 86 2.62 9.46 -13.42
CA CYS A 86 2.59 8.22 -14.17
C CYS A 86 1.98 8.38 -15.56
N SER A 87 1.24 9.46 -15.79
CA SER A 87 0.62 9.67 -17.10
C SER A 87 1.53 10.42 -18.05
#